data_f99246c813de3249dc99db8f0d2b5f04
#
_entry.id   f99246c813de3249dc99db8f0d2b5f04
#
_cell.length_a   1.000
_cell.length_b   1.000
_cell.length_c   1.000
_cell.angle_alpha   90.00
_cell.angle_beta   90.00
_cell.angle_gamma   90.00
#
_symmetry.space_group_name_H-M   'P 1'
#
loop_
_entity.id
_entity.type
_entity.pdbx_description
1 polymer ?
#
loop_
_entity_poly.entity_id
_entity_poly.type
_entity_poly.pdbx_seq_one_letter_code
_entity_poly.pdbx_strand_id
1 'polypeptide(L)'
;MNSPLRNWSLRNRLTAGVLALSAIGFIGAGLVVQNSLHGYLIGQVDDQLTSVIGGTSQRLNQAGIANDEEVNPNDDEGTRAPKRGANAAVTPLNRIPTSTSVSLLDSSGSFVGGIGGDLNANRIADFIVGWTPEKVASFESKPFYLVTPGADFRVVTQVLPSSAGSVIVAQSLSDFDRTMHKINRIFWLIGFIVLFLIGFAARQVIKLSMKPLEDVEATAEKIAAGDLSARLENFEPDTEVGRLSSSLNTMLGRIEESFAIRTESENKLRRFVADASHELRTPLTAIRGFAELHRQGAVPDGEKTKELLSRIEKESVRMGTLVEDLLLLARLDQSRAIEFNPVDLAHVIEETVASASAAGPSHPITVEMPKELFVLGDSGRIYQVMTNLLANARVHTPAGTGIHVLARQEEDGVYISVADNGPGLSEEDQKRIFERFFRADPSRQRTSQEGSGLGLSIVDSVMQAHGGKVGVISKPGQGTTFTLFFPTEKA
;
A
#
# COMPACT_ATOMS: atom_id res chain seq x y z
N MET A 1 -23.96 15.83 16.94
CA MET A 1 -24.69 14.98 15.99
C MET A 1 -23.74 13.94 15.42
N ASN A 2 -23.83 12.70 15.90
CA ASN A 2 -23.01 11.58 15.41
C ASN A 2 -23.60 11.15 14.06
N SER A 3 -22.90 11.43 12.95
CA SER A 3 -23.35 10.98 11.65
C SER A 3 -23.32 9.44 11.58
N PRO A 4 -24.41 8.76 11.21
CA PRO A 4 -24.47 7.30 11.12
C PRO A 4 -23.45 6.71 10.13
N LEU A 5 -22.86 7.56 9.28
CA LEU A 5 -21.85 7.19 8.29
C LEU A 5 -20.45 6.88 8.90
N ARG A 6 -20.20 7.24 10.17
CA ARG A 6 -18.87 7.08 10.79
C ARG A 6 -18.47 5.62 10.98
N ASN A 7 -19.43 4.72 11.09
CA ASN A 7 -19.21 3.29 11.32
C ASN A 7 -19.25 2.44 10.04
N TRP A 8 -19.39 3.08 8.87
CA TRP A 8 -19.41 2.35 7.61
C TRP A 8 -17.99 2.09 7.13
N SER A 9 -17.77 0.91 6.55
CA SER A 9 -16.52 0.61 5.85
C SER A 9 -16.30 1.60 4.70
N LEU A 10 -15.04 1.85 4.34
CA LEU A 10 -14.66 2.74 3.23
C LEU A 10 -15.39 2.34 1.93
N ARG A 11 -15.51 1.05 1.67
CA ARG A 11 -16.25 0.49 0.53
C ARG A 11 -17.71 0.96 0.48
N ASN A 12 -18.41 0.89 1.61
CA ASN A 12 -19.81 1.30 1.69
C ASN A 12 -19.98 2.82 1.53
N ARG A 13 -19.04 3.62 2.07
CA ARG A 13 -19.05 5.09 1.89
C ARG A 13 -18.86 5.49 0.45
N LEU A 14 -17.90 4.87 -0.25
CA LEU A 14 -17.64 5.16 -1.67
C LEU A 14 -18.82 4.75 -2.55
N THR A 15 -19.39 3.55 -2.34
CA THR A 15 -20.57 3.11 -3.07
C THR A 15 -21.76 4.04 -2.85
N ALA A 16 -22.03 4.44 -1.61
CA ALA A 16 -23.08 5.38 -1.28
C ALA A 16 -22.84 6.78 -1.90
N GLY A 17 -21.59 7.25 -1.91
CA GLY A 17 -21.22 8.51 -2.54
C GLY A 17 -21.49 8.51 -4.05
N VAL A 18 -21.09 7.46 -4.76
CA VAL A 18 -21.34 7.30 -6.20
C VAL A 18 -22.87 7.26 -6.48
N LEU A 19 -23.61 6.46 -5.70
CA LEU A 19 -25.06 6.38 -5.85
C LEU A 19 -25.76 7.72 -5.59
N ALA A 20 -25.37 8.43 -4.53
CA ALA A 20 -25.95 9.72 -4.19
C ALA A 20 -25.70 10.76 -5.30
N LEU A 21 -24.47 10.84 -5.79
CA LEU A 21 -24.12 11.76 -6.88
C LEU A 21 -24.88 11.43 -8.18
N SER A 22 -24.97 10.15 -8.54
CA SER A 22 -25.72 9.69 -9.71
C SER A 22 -27.21 9.96 -9.56
N ALA A 23 -27.79 9.75 -8.37
CA ALA A 23 -29.20 10.04 -8.10
C ALA A 23 -29.51 11.55 -8.20
N ILE A 24 -28.66 12.42 -7.67
CA ILE A 24 -28.81 13.87 -7.77
C ILE A 24 -28.78 14.29 -9.25
N GLY A 25 -27.80 13.80 -10.01
CA GLY A 25 -27.70 14.09 -11.44
C GLY A 25 -28.93 13.61 -12.22
N PHE A 26 -29.43 12.39 -11.93
CA PHE A 26 -30.60 11.83 -12.56
C PHE A 26 -31.89 12.62 -12.25
N ILE A 27 -32.09 12.98 -10.97
CA ILE A 27 -33.25 13.82 -10.56
C ILE A 27 -33.17 15.17 -11.23
N GLY A 28 -32.01 15.84 -11.23
CA GLY A 28 -31.82 17.12 -11.88
C GLY A 28 -32.12 17.08 -13.39
N ALA A 29 -31.59 16.08 -14.09
CA ALA A 29 -31.88 15.87 -15.51
C ALA A 29 -33.36 15.59 -15.75
N GLY A 30 -34.00 14.82 -14.89
CA GLY A 30 -35.43 14.52 -14.96
C GLY A 30 -36.29 15.76 -14.85
N LEU A 31 -36.01 16.64 -13.91
CA LEU A 31 -36.72 17.89 -13.73
C LEU A 31 -36.58 18.81 -14.95
N VAL A 32 -35.38 18.94 -15.50
CA VAL A 32 -35.11 19.72 -16.71
C VAL A 32 -35.89 19.19 -17.92
N VAL A 33 -35.80 17.87 -18.16
CA VAL A 33 -36.50 17.22 -19.28
C VAL A 33 -38.00 17.35 -19.12
N GLN A 34 -38.55 17.11 -17.93
CA GLN A 34 -39.98 17.23 -17.66
C GLN A 34 -40.50 18.66 -17.90
N ASN A 35 -39.79 19.67 -17.39
CA ASN A 35 -40.18 21.07 -17.57
C ASN A 35 -40.07 21.51 -19.04
N SER A 36 -38.99 21.12 -19.73
CA SER A 36 -38.81 21.46 -21.15
C SER A 36 -39.84 20.78 -22.04
N LEU A 37 -40.14 19.50 -21.80
CA LEU A 37 -41.12 18.74 -22.56
C LEU A 37 -42.54 19.30 -22.34
N HIS A 38 -42.88 19.58 -21.07
CA HIS A 38 -44.17 20.22 -20.75
C HIS A 38 -44.34 21.56 -21.48
N GLY A 39 -43.34 22.45 -21.41
CA GLY A 39 -43.36 23.73 -22.09
C GLY A 39 -43.47 23.59 -23.62
N TYR A 40 -42.71 22.67 -24.21
CA TYR A 40 -42.75 22.41 -25.64
C TYR A 40 -44.13 21.92 -26.12
N LEU A 41 -44.71 20.93 -25.43
CA LEU A 41 -46.01 20.35 -25.80
C LEU A 41 -47.17 21.32 -25.59
N ILE A 42 -47.15 22.14 -24.53
CA ILE A 42 -48.15 23.18 -24.33
C ILE A 42 -48.02 24.26 -25.39
N GLY A 43 -46.80 24.69 -25.77
CA GLY A 43 -46.57 25.61 -26.87
C GLY A 43 -47.18 25.10 -28.20
N GLN A 44 -47.00 23.79 -28.49
CA GLN A 44 -47.60 23.18 -29.66
C GLN A 44 -49.14 23.19 -29.63
N VAL A 45 -49.77 23.00 -28.48
CA VAL A 45 -51.22 23.10 -28.29
C VAL A 45 -51.67 24.57 -28.50
N ASP A 46 -50.93 25.54 -27.97
CA ASP A 46 -51.25 26.97 -28.14
C ASP A 46 -51.17 27.42 -29.59
N ASP A 47 -50.15 27.01 -30.32
CA ASP A 47 -50.01 27.28 -31.77
C ASP A 47 -51.15 26.67 -32.58
N GLN A 48 -51.55 25.42 -32.24
CA GLN A 48 -52.63 24.73 -32.88
C GLN A 48 -53.97 25.45 -32.62
N LEU A 49 -54.27 25.81 -31.38
CA LEU A 49 -55.50 26.56 -31.00
C LEU A 49 -55.56 27.90 -31.68
N THR A 50 -54.47 28.66 -31.73
CA THR A 50 -54.39 29.98 -32.37
C THR A 50 -54.61 29.87 -33.89
N SER A 51 -54.07 28.83 -34.51
CA SER A 51 -54.29 28.57 -35.95
C SER A 51 -55.73 28.22 -36.23
N VAL A 52 -56.37 27.39 -35.40
CA VAL A 52 -57.80 27.01 -35.58
C VAL A 52 -58.73 28.20 -35.39
N ILE A 53 -58.51 29.02 -34.35
CA ILE A 53 -59.39 30.17 -34.08
C ILE A 53 -59.29 31.24 -35.20
N GLY A 54 -58.07 31.52 -35.68
CA GLY A 54 -57.84 32.44 -36.81
C GLY A 54 -58.57 31.99 -38.10
N GLY A 55 -58.40 30.71 -38.44
CA GLY A 55 -59.08 30.11 -39.60
C GLY A 55 -60.62 30.07 -39.48
N THR A 56 -61.12 29.81 -38.27
CA THR A 56 -62.58 29.75 -38.00
C THR A 56 -63.19 31.14 -38.03
N SER A 57 -62.56 32.10 -37.40
CA SER A 57 -63.06 33.52 -37.42
C SER A 57 -63.08 34.08 -38.83
N GLN A 58 -62.08 33.81 -39.67
CA GLN A 58 -62.05 34.26 -41.05
C GLN A 58 -63.19 33.63 -41.90
N ARG A 59 -63.46 32.35 -41.72
CA ARG A 59 -64.56 31.63 -42.44
C ARG A 59 -65.95 32.14 -42.01
N LEU A 60 -66.15 32.35 -40.71
CA LEU A 60 -67.37 32.89 -40.19
C LEU A 60 -67.62 34.31 -40.70
N ASN A 61 -66.61 35.14 -40.81
CA ASN A 61 -66.66 36.46 -41.39
C ASN A 61 -67.01 36.42 -42.91
N GLN A 62 -66.38 35.51 -43.64
CA GLN A 62 -66.71 35.32 -45.10
C GLN A 62 -68.11 34.75 -45.32
N ALA A 63 -68.65 33.98 -44.39
CA ALA A 63 -70.01 33.45 -44.47
C ALA A 63 -71.12 34.46 -44.20
N GLY A 64 -70.76 35.70 -43.93
CA GLY A 64 -71.75 36.79 -43.78
C GLY A 64 -72.46 36.76 -42.41
N ILE A 65 -72.03 35.99 -41.45
CA ILE A 65 -72.59 35.95 -40.08
C ILE A 65 -72.24 37.25 -39.32
N ALA A 66 -71.37 38.09 -39.88
CA ALA A 66 -70.84 39.30 -39.26
C ALA A 66 -71.32 40.59 -39.93
N ASN A 67 -72.10 40.54 -40.99
CA ASN A 67 -72.62 41.73 -41.71
C ASN A 67 -74.14 41.81 -41.62
N ASP A 68 -74.62 42.38 -40.53
CA ASP A 68 -75.84 43.17 -40.64
C ASP A 68 -75.45 44.54 -41.25
N GLU A 69 -75.28 44.57 -42.59
CA GLU A 69 -75.24 45.83 -43.26
C GLU A 69 -76.62 46.53 -43.03
N GLU A 70 -76.55 47.76 -42.55
CA GLU A 70 -77.67 48.69 -42.44
C GLU A 70 -78.52 48.61 -43.75
N VAL A 71 -79.71 48.05 -43.64
CA VAL A 71 -80.70 48.16 -44.70
C VAL A 71 -80.99 49.61 -44.88
N ASN A 72 -80.46 50.21 -45.92
CA ASN A 72 -80.83 51.54 -46.38
C ASN A 72 -82.34 51.55 -46.75
N PRO A 73 -83.18 52.38 -46.11
CA PRO A 73 -84.67 52.35 -46.28
C PRO A 73 -85.18 52.80 -47.63
N ASN A 74 -84.34 53.07 -48.64
CA ASN A 74 -84.72 53.73 -49.88
C ASN A 74 -84.47 52.88 -51.17
N ASP A 75 -84.40 51.59 -51.16
CA ASP A 75 -84.39 50.81 -52.41
C ASP A 75 -85.72 50.11 -52.64
N ASP A 76 -86.31 50.54 -53.72
CA ASP A 76 -87.65 50.25 -54.27
C ASP A 76 -87.86 48.74 -54.61
N GLU A 77 -89.08 48.33 -54.55
CA GLU A 77 -89.71 47.07 -54.84
C GLU A 77 -89.19 46.35 -56.10
N GLY A 78 -88.76 45.13 -55.93
CA GLY A 78 -88.76 44.21 -57.07
C GLY A 78 -87.63 43.22 -57.14
N THR A 79 -87.58 42.29 -56.23
CA THR A 79 -87.33 40.85 -56.47
C THR A 79 -87.23 40.10 -55.16
N ARG A 80 -88.33 39.54 -54.72
CA ARG A 80 -88.37 38.68 -53.56
C ARG A 80 -87.58 37.39 -53.84
N ALA A 81 -86.35 37.29 -53.41
CA ALA A 81 -85.73 36.03 -53.16
C ALA A 81 -86.30 35.44 -51.86
N PRO A 82 -86.55 34.13 -51.77
CA PRO A 82 -87.27 33.58 -50.65
C PRO A 82 -86.44 33.73 -49.36
N LYS A 83 -87.07 34.32 -48.31
CA LYS A 83 -86.56 34.25 -46.95
C LYS A 83 -86.33 32.81 -46.59
N ARG A 84 -85.11 32.35 -46.63
CA ARG A 84 -84.68 31.10 -46.00
C ARG A 84 -84.82 31.28 -44.50
N GLY A 85 -85.87 30.63 -43.98
CA GLY A 85 -86.20 30.66 -42.58
C GLY A 85 -85.02 30.24 -41.71
N ALA A 86 -84.91 30.98 -40.61
CA ALA A 86 -83.97 30.74 -39.53
C ALA A 86 -84.26 29.45 -38.77
N ASN A 87 -84.53 28.37 -39.48
CA ASN A 87 -84.63 26.97 -38.95
C ASN A 87 -83.97 25.98 -39.90
N ALA A 88 -82.77 26.31 -40.40
CA ALA A 88 -81.89 25.24 -40.85
C ALA A 88 -81.39 24.62 -39.59
N ALA A 89 -82.07 23.52 -39.16
CA ALA A 89 -81.49 22.57 -38.26
C ALA A 89 -80.13 22.26 -38.81
N VAL A 90 -79.10 22.77 -38.15
CA VAL A 90 -77.74 22.42 -38.43
C VAL A 90 -77.70 20.93 -38.18
N THR A 91 -77.77 20.15 -39.25
CA THR A 91 -77.52 18.68 -39.18
C THR A 91 -76.18 18.54 -38.53
N PRO A 92 -76.06 17.81 -37.40
CA PRO A 92 -74.79 17.64 -36.82
C PRO A 92 -73.89 16.86 -37.83
N LEU A 93 -72.97 17.61 -38.46
CA LEU A 93 -71.87 17.04 -39.19
C LEU A 93 -71.31 15.96 -38.32
N ASN A 94 -71.18 14.72 -38.85
CA ASN A 94 -70.67 13.56 -38.20
C ASN A 94 -69.53 13.97 -37.22
N ARG A 95 -69.79 13.79 -35.95
CA ARG A 95 -68.81 14.08 -34.89
C ARG A 95 -67.60 13.20 -35.11
N ILE A 96 -66.65 13.71 -35.87
CA ILE A 96 -65.31 13.07 -35.92
C ILE A 96 -64.68 13.43 -34.58
N PRO A 97 -64.33 12.47 -33.76
CA PRO A 97 -63.68 12.77 -32.47
C PRO A 97 -62.34 13.44 -32.73
N THR A 98 -62.28 14.73 -32.41
CA THR A 98 -61.07 15.53 -32.47
C THR A 98 -60.74 16.03 -31.06
N SER A 99 -59.50 16.15 -30.73
CA SER A 99 -59.07 16.67 -29.40
C SER A 99 -59.43 18.15 -29.21
N THR A 100 -59.77 18.85 -30.33
CA THR A 100 -60.10 20.29 -30.36
C THR A 100 -61.56 20.46 -30.59
N SER A 101 -62.21 21.28 -29.79
CA SER A 101 -63.62 21.72 -29.95
C SER A 101 -63.65 23.18 -30.28
N VAL A 102 -64.58 23.54 -31.20
CA VAL A 102 -64.93 24.95 -31.54
C VAL A 102 -66.37 25.19 -31.13
N SER A 103 -66.58 26.13 -30.27
CA SER A 103 -67.90 26.56 -29.76
C SER A 103 -68.21 27.98 -30.16
N LEU A 104 -69.43 28.18 -30.58
CA LEU A 104 -69.99 29.53 -30.98
C LEU A 104 -70.98 29.94 -29.90
N LEU A 105 -70.78 31.15 -29.37
CA LEU A 105 -71.71 31.82 -28.47
C LEU A 105 -72.31 33.03 -29.19
N ASP A 106 -73.59 33.35 -28.94
CA ASP A 106 -74.24 34.57 -29.41
C ASP A 106 -73.83 35.80 -28.56
N SER A 107 -74.40 36.97 -28.89
CA SER A 107 -74.16 38.22 -28.17
C SER A 107 -74.63 38.21 -26.71
N SER A 108 -75.56 37.31 -26.35
CA SER A 108 -76.02 37.09 -24.97
C SER A 108 -75.15 36.10 -24.18
N GLY A 109 -74.17 35.45 -24.81
CA GLY A 109 -73.36 34.36 -24.24
C GLY A 109 -74.05 33.01 -24.25
N SER A 110 -75.15 32.86 -25.01
CA SER A 110 -75.86 31.61 -25.16
C SER A 110 -75.15 30.72 -26.18
N PHE A 111 -75.10 29.40 -25.97
CA PHE A 111 -74.45 28.44 -26.87
C PHE A 111 -75.26 28.23 -28.13
N VAL A 112 -74.71 28.58 -29.27
CA VAL A 112 -75.34 28.45 -30.58
C VAL A 112 -75.04 27.13 -31.23
N GLY A 113 -73.88 26.69 -31.11
CA GLY A 113 -73.44 25.43 -31.72
C GLY A 113 -71.95 25.12 -31.50
N GLY A 114 -71.52 23.91 -31.83
CA GLY A 114 -70.13 23.52 -31.70
C GLY A 114 -69.75 22.41 -32.68
N ILE A 115 -68.48 22.39 -33.06
CA ILE A 115 -67.90 21.42 -33.99
C ILE A 115 -66.68 20.77 -33.30
N GLY A 116 -66.48 19.48 -33.48
CA GLY A 116 -65.34 18.75 -32.94
C GLY A 116 -65.48 18.45 -31.46
N GLY A 117 -64.40 17.98 -30.87
CA GLY A 117 -64.32 17.54 -29.51
C GLY A 117 -64.61 16.05 -29.29
N ASP A 118 -63.98 15.49 -28.27
CA ASP A 118 -64.25 14.14 -27.75
C ASP A 118 -65.51 14.17 -26.85
N LEU A 119 -65.77 13.09 -26.14
CA LEU A 119 -66.88 13.00 -25.18
C LEU A 119 -66.86 14.08 -24.09
N ASN A 120 -65.72 14.76 -23.88
CA ASN A 120 -65.56 15.87 -22.92
C ASN A 120 -65.94 17.22 -23.54
N ALA A 121 -66.14 17.36 -24.86
CA ALA A 121 -66.51 18.58 -25.50
C ALA A 121 -67.87 19.13 -25.03
N ASN A 122 -68.79 18.23 -24.67
CA ASN A 122 -70.08 18.63 -24.10
C ASN A 122 -69.93 19.27 -22.70
N ARG A 123 -68.86 18.95 -21.99
CA ARG A 123 -68.61 19.56 -20.68
C ARG A 123 -68.09 20.97 -20.78
N ILE A 124 -67.35 21.31 -21.82
CA ILE A 124 -66.85 22.66 -21.97
C ILE A 124 -67.98 23.64 -22.25
N ALA A 125 -68.99 23.19 -23.02
CA ALA A 125 -70.18 24.02 -23.28
C ALA A 125 -70.87 24.48 -22.00
N ASP A 126 -71.00 23.63 -20.99
CA ASP A 126 -71.57 23.91 -19.69
C ASP A 126 -70.82 24.99 -18.91
N PHE A 127 -69.55 25.14 -19.14
CA PHE A 127 -68.67 26.10 -18.45
C PHE A 127 -68.52 27.45 -19.17
N ILE A 128 -68.74 27.47 -20.45
CA ILE A 128 -68.60 28.65 -21.27
C ILE A 128 -69.96 29.41 -21.51
N VAL A 129 -71.08 28.74 -21.23
CA VAL A 129 -72.39 29.35 -21.28
C VAL A 129 -72.45 30.58 -20.38
N GLY A 130 -72.99 31.70 -20.86
CA GLY A 130 -73.02 32.98 -20.14
C GLY A 130 -71.73 33.81 -20.26
N TRP A 131 -70.82 33.44 -21.13
CA TRP A 131 -69.64 34.26 -21.43
C TRP A 131 -70.04 35.31 -22.47
N THR A 132 -70.26 36.54 -22.01
CA THR A 132 -70.56 37.68 -22.90
C THR A 132 -69.33 38.07 -23.72
N PRO A 133 -69.51 38.72 -24.87
CA PRO A 133 -68.39 39.20 -25.67
C PRO A 133 -67.42 40.10 -24.90
N GLU A 134 -67.86 40.86 -23.91
CA GLU A 134 -66.98 41.63 -23.02
C GLU A 134 -66.06 40.74 -22.16
N LYS A 135 -66.61 39.67 -21.59
CA LYS A 135 -65.83 38.67 -20.83
C LYS A 135 -64.86 37.94 -21.73
N VAL A 136 -65.29 37.59 -22.94
CA VAL A 136 -64.44 36.96 -23.94
C VAL A 136 -63.25 37.83 -24.36
N ALA A 137 -63.56 39.16 -24.56
CA ALA A 137 -62.56 40.17 -24.92
C ALA A 137 -61.47 40.30 -23.79
N SER A 138 -61.83 40.11 -22.54
CA SER A 138 -60.88 40.20 -21.40
C SER A 138 -59.75 39.15 -21.42
N PHE A 139 -59.89 38.08 -22.17
CA PHE A 139 -58.84 37.05 -22.34
C PHE A 139 -57.81 37.38 -23.42
N GLU A 140 -57.95 38.54 -24.10
CA GLU A 140 -57.02 39.10 -25.10
C GLU A 140 -56.64 38.09 -26.23
N SER A 141 -57.50 37.16 -26.54
CA SER A 141 -57.21 36.05 -27.49
C SER A 141 -55.96 35.29 -27.23
N LYS A 142 -55.46 35.25 -25.97
CA LYS A 142 -54.32 34.47 -25.53
C LYS A 142 -54.76 33.10 -25.01
N PRO A 143 -54.00 32.03 -25.23
CA PRO A 143 -54.28 30.73 -24.66
C PRO A 143 -54.25 30.75 -23.13
N PHE A 144 -55.27 30.20 -22.48
CA PHE A 144 -55.31 30.07 -21.00
C PHE A 144 -55.84 28.70 -20.59
N TYR A 145 -55.63 28.35 -19.32
CA TYR A 145 -56.14 27.12 -18.74
C TYR A 145 -57.54 27.31 -18.22
N LEU A 146 -58.47 26.43 -18.63
CA LEU A 146 -59.76 26.28 -18.03
C LEU A 146 -59.85 24.97 -17.27
N VAL A 147 -59.77 25.06 -15.94
CA VAL A 147 -59.83 23.91 -15.04
C VAL A 147 -61.30 23.58 -14.80
N THR A 148 -61.69 22.34 -15.11
CA THR A 148 -63.07 21.88 -14.91
C THR A 148 -63.07 20.56 -14.08
N PRO A 149 -64.20 20.28 -13.36
CA PRO A 149 -64.29 18.99 -12.66
C PRO A 149 -64.24 17.80 -13.64
N GLY A 150 -63.04 17.16 -13.76
CA GLY A 150 -62.82 15.93 -14.52
C GLY A 150 -62.00 16.07 -15.80
N ALA A 151 -61.72 17.28 -16.30
CA ALA A 151 -60.75 17.50 -17.36
C ALA A 151 -60.28 18.95 -17.37
N ASP A 152 -59.00 19.16 -17.65
CA ASP A 152 -58.43 20.46 -17.92
C ASP A 152 -58.42 20.73 -19.42
N PHE A 153 -58.72 21.99 -19.77
CA PHE A 153 -58.73 22.44 -21.16
C PHE A 153 -57.74 23.60 -21.35
N ARG A 154 -57.12 23.63 -22.51
CA ARG A 154 -56.44 24.79 -23.03
C ARG A 154 -57.41 25.52 -23.97
N VAL A 155 -57.64 26.79 -23.73
CA VAL A 155 -58.72 27.53 -24.38
C VAL A 155 -58.16 28.80 -24.98
N VAL A 156 -58.66 29.15 -26.22
CA VAL A 156 -58.43 30.43 -26.85
C VAL A 156 -59.79 30.98 -27.26
N THR A 157 -60.02 32.24 -27.05
CA THR A 157 -61.29 32.89 -27.29
C THR A 157 -61.10 34.06 -28.24
N GLN A 158 -62.11 34.37 -29.07
CA GLN A 158 -62.13 35.53 -29.97
C GLN A 158 -63.54 36.07 -30.12
N VAL A 159 -63.69 37.38 -29.99
CA VAL A 159 -64.92 38.05 -30.27
C VAL A 159 -65.09 38.20 -31.79
N LEU A 160 -66.26 37.91 -32.31
CA LEU A 160 -66.60 38.14 -33.72
C LEU A 160 -66.80 39.63 -34.04
N PRO A 161 -66.49 40.06 -35.29
CA PRO A 161 -66.74 41.44 -35.71
C PRO A 161 -68.22 41.83 -35.46
N SER A 162 -68.46 43.11 -35.18
CA SER A 162 -69.78 43.63 -34.85
C SER A 162 -70.45 43.13 -33.56
N SER A 163 -69.68 42.48 -32.67
CA SER A 163 -70.15 41.89 -31.39
C SER A 163 -71.33 40.89 -31.59
N ALA A 164 -71.41 40.25 -32.74
CA ALA A 164 -72.43 39.26 -33.06
C ALA A 164 -72.38 37.98 -32.26
N GLY A 165 -71.27 37.82 -31.53
CA GLY A 165 -71.02 36.67 -30.70
C GLY A 165 -69.51 36.39 -30.45
N SER A 166 -69.19 35.21 -29.98
CA SER A 166 -67.82 34.81 -29.67
C SER A 166 -67.53 33.40 -30.13
N VAL A 167 -66.32 33.17 -30.58
CA VAL A 167 -65.77 31.83 -30.89
C VAL A 167 -64.82 31.40 -29.77
N ILE A 168 -65.04 30.25 -29.30
CA ILE A 168 -64.18 29.58 -28.26
C ILE A 168 -63.63 28.28 -28.83
N VAL A 169 -62.31 28.20 -28.90
CA VAL A 169 -61.59 26.98 -29.31
C VAL A 169 -60.93 26.40 -28.10
N ALA A 170 -61.21 25.15 -27.82
CA ALA A 170 -60.69 24.48 -26.67
C ALA A 170 -60.15 23.10 -27.03
N GLN A 171 -59.11 22.71 -26.38
CA GLN A 171 -58.48 21.37 -26.49
C GLN A 171 -58.39 20.74 -25.12
N SER A 172 -58.90 19.50 -25.01
CA SER A 172 -58.76 18.70 -23.79
C SER A 172 -57.30 18.30 -23.57
N LEU A 173 -56.82 18.51 -22.34
CA LEU A 173 -55.49 18.13 -21.90
C LEU A 173 -55.43 16.69 -21.35
N SER A 174 -56.57 15.94 -21.34
CA SER A 174 -56.63 14.61 -20.78
C SER A 174 -55.65 13.60 -21.45
N ASP A 175 -55.50 13.67 -22.78
CA ASP A 175 -54.56 12.84 -23.53
C ASP A 175 -53.11 13.29 -23.35
N PHE A 176 -52.92 14.59 -23.20
CA PHE A 176 -51.63 15.17 -22.80
C PHE A 176 -51.18 14.65 -21.44
N ASP A 177 -52.05 14.71 -20.43
CA ASP A 177 -51.75 14.25 -19.08
C ASP A 177 -51.46 12.75 -19.05
N ARG A 178 -52.26 11.93 -19.75
CA ARG A 178 -51.98 10.47 -19.89
C ARG A 178 -50.64 10.21 -20.52
N THR A 179 -50.28 10.96 -21.55
CA THR A 179 -49.00 10.84 -22.24
C THR A 179 -47.85 11.23 -21.33
N MET A 180 -47.99 12.36 -20.62
CA MET A 180 -46.99 12.81 -19.64
C MET A 180 -46.79 11.82 -18.51
N HIS A 181 -47.89 11.27 -17.97
CA HIS A 181 -47.80 10.23 -16.93
C HIS A 181 -47.13 8.95 -17.43
N LYS A 182 -47.36 8.54 -18.68
CA LYS A 182 -46.73 7.39 -19.30
C LYS A 182 -45.22 7.61 -19.49
N ILE A 183 -44.82 8.77 -20.04
CA ILE A 183 -43.43 9.16 -20.23
C ILE A 183 -42.73 9.23 -18.88
N ASN A 184 -43.33 9.86 -17.91
CA ASN A 184 -42.76 10.01 -16.57
C ASN A 184 -42.55 8.63 -15.89
N ARG A 185 -43.50 7.72 -15.99
CA ARG A 185 -43.38 6.37 -15.48
C ARG A 185 -42.22 5.60 -16.12
N ILE A 186 -42.09 5.68 -17.45
CA ILE A 186 -41.00 5.03 -18.19
C ILE A 186 -39.65 5.64 -17.77
N PHE A 187 -39.59 6.97 -17.66
CA PHE A 187 -38.41 7.70 -17.24
C PHE A 187 -37.90 7.21 -15.84
N TRP A 188 -38.81 7.16 -14.86
CA TRP A 188 -38.45 6.72 -13.51
C TRP A 188 -38.07 5.23 -13.49
N LEU A 189 -38.70 4.38 -14.28
CA LEU A 189 -38.37 2.96 -14.38
C LEU A 189 -36.97 2.77 -14.96
N ILE A 190 -36.68 3.46 -16.09
CA ILE A 190 -35.34 3.40 -16.69
C ILE A 190 -34.30 3.95 -15.71
N GLY A 191 -34.59 5.08 -15.06
CA GLY A 191 -33.69 5.67 -14.08
C GLY A 191 -33.37 4.76 -12.92
N PHE A 192 -34.35 4.06 -12.40
CA PHE A 192 -34.15 3.06 -11.35
C PHE A 192 -33.23 1.92 -11.81
N ILE A 193 -33.45 1.39 -13.03
CA ILE A 193 -32.61 0.33 -13.61
C ILE A 193 -31.16 0.85 -13.77
N VAL A 194 -30.98 2.06 -14.30
CA VAL A 194 -29.65 2.66 -14.50
C VAL A 194 -28.93 2.86 -13.14
N LEU A 195 -29.64 3.41 -12.16
CA LEU A 195 -29.06 3.59 -10.80
C LEU A 195 -28.69 2.25 -10.15
N PHE A 196 -29.52 1.22 -10.35
CA PHE A 196 -29.21 -0.13 -9.88
C PHE A 196 -27.95 -0.69 -10.53
N LEU A 197 -27.83 -0.55 -11.85
CA LEU A 197 -26.66 -1.01 -12.61
C LEU A 197 -25.38 -0.25 -12.19
N ILE A 198 -25.48 1.08 -12.02
CA ILE A 198 -24.36 1.90 -11.53
C ILE A 198 -23.94 1.44 -10.14
N GLY A 199 -24.89 1.22 -9.23
CA GLY A 199 -24.61 0.76 -7.87
C GLY A 199 -23.96 -0.63 -7.85
N PHE A 200 -24.46 -1.52 -8.67
CA PHE A 200 -23.89 -2.86 -8.82
C PHE A 200 -22.45 -2.80 -9.38
N ALA A 201 -22.26 -2.05 -10.47
CA ALA A 201 -20.94 -1.90 -11.08
C ALA A 201 -19.95 -1.22 -10.13
N ALA A 202 -20.36 -0.12 -9.49
CA ALA A 202 -19.53 0.58 -8.51
C ALA A 202 -19.11 -0.34 -7.34
N ARG A 203 -20.06 -1.15 -6.81
CA ARG A 203 -19.76 -2.12 -5.77
C ARG A 203 -18.74 -3.16 -6.19
N GLN A 204 -18.82 -3.67 -7.42
CA GLN A 204 -17.87 -4.66 -7.95
C GLN A 204 -16.48 -4.06 -8.17
N VAL A 205 -16.42 -2.90 -8.79
CA VAL A 205 -15.15 -2.18 -9.00
C VAL A 205 -14.46 -1.86 -7.67
N ILE A 206 -15.20 -1.27 -6.71
CA ILE A 206 -14.67 -0.92 -5.39
C ILE A 206 -14.20 -2.18 -4.63
N LYS A 207 -14.96 -3.29 -4.70
CA LYS A 207 -14.57 -4.56 -4.08
C LYS A 207 -13.25 -5.08 -4.65
N LEU A 208 -13.09 -5.05 -5.96
CA LEU A 208 -11.87 -5.54 -6.63
C LEU A 208 -10.67 -4.63 -6.30
N SER A 209 -10.87 -3.32 -6.35
CA SER A 209 -9.81 -2.33 -6.05
C SER A 209 -9.37 -2.31 -4.58
N MET A 210 -10.23 -2.74 -3.65
CA MET A 210 -9.91 -2.76 -2.21
C MET A 210 -9.31 -4.09 -1.75
N LYS A 211 -9.36 -5.15 -2.57
CA LYS A 211 -8.81 -6.46 -2.21
C LYS A 211 -7.32 -6.41 -1.83
N PRO A 212 -6.44 -5.71 -2.58
CA PRO A 212 -5.02 -5.63 -2.21
C PRO A 212 -4.77 -4.99 -0.84
N LEU A 213 -5.64 -4.08 -0.39
CA LEU A 213 -5.53 -3.48 0.95
C LEU A 213 -5.92 -4.48 2.07
N GLU A 214 -6.90 -5.35 1.81
CA GLU A 214 -7.24 -6.45 2.73
C GLU A 214 -6.06 -7.43 2.86
N ASP A 215 -5.34 -7.71 1.77
CA ASP A 215 -4.15 -8.56 1.77
C ASP A 215 -2.98 -7.92 2.56
N VAL A 216 -2.81 -6.60 2.47
CA VAL A 216 -1.84 -5.85 3.30
C VAL A 216 -2.18 -5.96 4.79
N GLU A 217 -3.46 -5.78 5.16
CA GLU A 217 -3.94 -5.91 6.55
C GLU A 217 -3.66 -7.31 7.10
N ALA A 218 -4.05 -8.36 6.35
CA ALA A 218 -3.83 -9.75 6.74
C ALA A 218 -2.33 -10.10 6.90
N THR A 219 -1.47 -9.57 6.01
CA THR A 219 -0.02 -9.77 6.12
C THR A 219 0.56 -9.03 7.31
N ALA A 220 0.10 -7.80 7.59
CA ALA A 220 0.51 -7.06 8.78
C ALA A 220 0.12 -7.77 10.08
N GLU A 221 -1.04 -8.43 10.13
CA GLU A 221 -1.46 -9.26 11.27
C GLU A 221 -0.52 -10.45 11.49
N LYS A 222 -0.11 -11.16 10.42
CA LYS A 222 0.86 -12.27 10.51
C LYS A 222 2.19 -11.80 11.06
N ILE A 223 2.68 -10.64 10.57
CA ILE A 223 3.94 -10.03 11.04
C ILE A 223 3.82 -9.65 12.52
N ALA A 224 2.72 -9.04 12.94
CA ALA A 224 2.48 -8.70 14.34
C ALA A 224 2.41 -9.94 15.24
N ALA A 225 1.97 -11.08 14.70
CA ALA A 225 1.98 -12.38 15.39
C ALA A 225 3.37 -13.04 15.42
N GLY A 226 4.40 -12.43 14.81
CA GLY A 226 5.80 -12.89 14.84
C GLY A 226 6.28 -13.60 13.58
N ASP A 227 5.47 -13.75 12.55
CA ASP A 227 5.88 -14.31 11.26
C ASP A 227 6.51 -13.22 10.38
N LEU A 228 7.82 -13.01 10.55
CA LEU A 228 8.60 -12.05 9.79
C LEU A 228 8.88 -12.50 8.35
N SER A 229 8.60 -13.78 8.02
CA SER A 229 8.78 -14.33 6.68
C SER A 229 7.59 -14.04 5.75
N ALA A 230 6.44 -13.61 6.31
CA ALA A 230 5.27 -13.25 5.54
C ALA A 230 5.58 -12.12 4.54
N ARG A 231 5.07 -12.28 3.31
CA ARG A 231 5.25 -11.29 2.23
C ARG A 231 3.91 -10.99 1.58
N LEU A 232 3.82 -9.80 1.03
CA LEU A 232 2.72 -9.40 0.15
C LEU A 232 2.93 -10.02 -1.20
N GLU A 233 1.97 -10.83 -1.63
CA GLU A 233 1.96 -11.52 -2.92
C GLU A 233 0.89 -10.91 -3.85
N ASN A 234 0.97 -11.20 -5.14
CA ASN A 234 -0.06 -10.87 -6.12
C ASN A 234 -0.41 -9.37 -6.26
N PHE A 235 0.58 -8.51 -6.28
CA PHE A 235 0.39 -7.08 -6.58
C PHE A 235 0.92 -6.72 -7.98
N GLU A 236 0.23 -5.81 -8.64
CA GLU A 236 0.71 -5.24 -9.91
C GLU A 236 1.69 -4.08 -9.63
N PRO A 237 2.96 -4.18 -10.07
CA PRO A 237 4.00 -3.19 -9.70
C PRO A 237 3.70 -1.76 -10.13
N ASP A 238 2.93 -1.58 -11.18
CA ASP A 238 2.62 -0.28 -11.77
C ASP A 238 1.52 0.49 -11.03
N THR A 239 0.85 -0.15 -10.07
CA THR A 239 -0.19 0.49 -9.25
C THR A 239 0.39 1.14 -8.00
N GLU A 240 -0.35 2.10 -7.39
CA GLU A 240 0.02 2.74 -6.13
C GLU A 240 0.16 1.71 -4.99
N VAL A 241 -0.76 0.75 -4.95
CA VAL A 241 -0.73 -0.33 -3.95
C VAL A 241 0.42 -1.29 -4.23
N GLY A 242 0.74 -1.56 -5.51
CA GLY A 242 1.89 -2.35 -5.91
C GLY A 242 3.22 -1.75 -5.46
N ARG A 243 3.41 -0.44 -5.66
CA ARG A 243 4.60 0.27 -5.19
C ARG A 243 4.72 0.27 -3.66
N LEU A 244 3.59 0.43 -2.96
CA LEU A 244 3.54 0.32 -1.49
C LEU A 244 3.94 -1.09 -1.03
N SER A 245 3.38 -2.13 -1.65
CA SER A 245 3.66 -3.53 -1.33
C SER A 245 5.13 -3.88 -1.55
N SER A 246 5.73 -3.42 -2.66
CA SER A 246 7.15 -3.59 -2.95
C SER A 246 8.05 -2.92 -1.89
N SER A 247 7.72 -1.67 -1.53
CA SER A 247 8.46 -0.93 -0.50
C SER A 247 8.35 -1.62 0.87
N LEU A 248 7.16 -2.12 1.20
CA LEU A 248 6.92 -2.84 2.44
C LEU A 248 7.69 -4.17 2.47
N ASN A 249 7.67 -4.96 1.38
CA ASN A 249 8.44 -6.20 1.29
C ASN A 249 9.95 -5.95 1.43
N THR A 250 10.46 -4.84 0.86
CA THR A 250 11.87 -4.44 1.02
C THR A 250 12.18 -4.11 2.48
N MET A 251 11.30 -3.37 3.15
CA MET A 251 11.45 -3.06 4.58
C MET A 251 11.43 -4.33 5.44
N LEU A 252 10.51 -5.25 5.17
CA LEU A 252 10.39 -6.52 5.87
C LEU A 252 11.65 -7.38 5.70
N GLY A 253 12.22 -7.44 4.48
CA GLY A 253 13.48 -8.12 4.24
C GLY A 253 14.63 -7.59 5.10
N ARG A 254 14.75 -6.27 5.22
CA ARG A 254 15.77 -5.65 6.08
C ARG A 254 15.54 -5.92 7.57
N ILE A 255 14.29 -5.97 8.01
CA ILE A 255 13.94 -6.29 9.39
C ILE A 255 14.31 -7.75 9.69
N GLU A 256 13.93 -8.68 8.82
CA GLU A 256 14.25 -10.11 8.95
C GLU A 256 15.77 -10.35 9.01
N GLU A 257 16.53 -9.72 8.11
CA GLU A 257 17.99 -9.76 8.10
C GLU A 257 18.59 -9.24 9.42
N SER A 258 18.07 -8.08 9.91
CA SER A 258 18.54 -7.52 11.19
C SER A 258 18.26 -8.43 12.38
N PHE A 259 17.09 -9.08 12.40
CA PHE A 259 16.77 -10.07 13.44
C PHE A 259 17.64 -11.32 13.35
N ALA A 260 17.92 -11.80 12.14
CA ALA A 260 18.81 -12.96 11.93
C ALA A 260 20.23 -12.66 12.45
N ILE A 261 20.80 -11.50 12.07
CA ILE A 261 22.13 -11.05 12.55
C ILE A 261 22.13 -10.92 14.07
N ARG A 262 21.08 -10.33 14.65
CA ARG A 262 20.98 -10.18 16.11
C ARG A 262 20.92 -11.53 16.82
N THR A 263 20.09 -12.45 16.33
CA THR A 263 19.94 -13.79 16.91
C THR A 263 21.24 -14.57 16.82
N GLU A 264 21.95 -14.47 15.70
CA GLU A 264 23.27 -15.09 15.54
C GLU A 264 24.28 -14.50 16.54
N SER A 265 24.31 -13.17 16.69
CA SER A 265 25.17 -12.48 17.66
C SER A 265 24.86 -12.90 19.11
N GLU A 266 23.58 -12.98 19.49
CA GLU A 266 23.16 -13.45 20.82
C GLU A 266 23.60 -14.91 21.07
N ASN A 267 23.47 -15.77 20.07
CA ASN A 267 23.90 -17.17 20.18
C ASN A 267 25.42 -17.31 20.27
N LYS A 268 26.20 -16.48 19.56
CA LYS A 268 27.66 -16.40 19.69
C LYS A 268 28.06 -15.96 21.11
N LEU A 269 27.39 -14.92 21.62
CA LEU A 269 27.65 -14.41 22.98
C LEU A 269 27.31 -15.46 24.05
N ARG A 270 26.17 -16.14 23.95
CA ARG A 270 25.79 -17.21 24.90
C ARG A 270 26.79 -18.32 24.92
N ARG A 271 27.27 -18.79 23.76
CA ARG A 271 28.33 -19.82 23.67
C ARG A 271 29.61 -19.31 24.29
N PHE A 272 30.03 -18.09 23.95
CA PHE A 272 31.24 -17.49 24.53
C PHE A 272 31.21 -17.45 26.07
N VAL A 273 30.09 -17.01 26.67
CA VAL A 273 29.96 -16.96 28.15
C VAL A 273 29.96 -18.36 28.77
N ALA A 274 29.31 -19.32 28.12
CA ALA A 274 29.30 -20.70 28.61
C ALA A 274 30.70 -21.30 28.59
N ASP A 275 31.43 -21.18 27.47
CA ASP A 275 32.77 -21.74 27.30
C ASP A 275 33.78 -21.06 28.22
N ALA A 276 33.76 -19.73 28.34
CA ALA A 276 34.57 -18.97 29.28
C ALA A 276 34.34 -19.43 30.73
N SER A 277 33.08 -19.67 31.11
CA SER A 277 32.71 -20.12 32.44
C SER A 277 33.26 -21.52 32.73
N HIS A 278 33.24 -22.41 31.73
CA HIS A 278 33.85 -23.74 31.86
C HIS A 278 35.36 -23.70 32.00
N GLU A 279 36.05 -22.91 31.17
CA GLU A 279 37.50 -22.80 31.19
C GLU A 279 38.07 -22.08 32.44
N LEU A 280 37.30 -21.16 33.03
CA LEU A 280 37.63 -20.52 34.30
C LEU A 280 37.39 -21.46 35.51
N ARG A 281 36.37 -22.30 35.47
CA ARG A 281 36.02 -23.20 36.58
C ARG A 281 37.09 -24.25 36.84
N THR A 282 37.70 -24.77 35.78
CA THR A 282 38.69 -25.86 35.87
C THR A 282 39.92 -25.45 36.67
N PRO A 283 40.67 -24.37 36.35
CA PRO A 283 41.83 -23.94 37.14
C PRO A 283 41.44 -23.48 38.55
N LEU A 284 40.28 -22.84 38.71
CA LEU A 284 39.77 -22.45 40.04
C LEU A 284 39.52 -23.66 40.94
N THR A 285 38.98 -24.75 40.39
CA THR A 285 38.77 -26.01 41.12
C THR A 285 40.09 -26.64 41.48
N ALA A 286 41.11 -26.60 40.61
CA ALA A 286 42.45 -27.07 40.87
C ALA A 286 43.13 -26.29 42.02
N ILE A 287 43.09 -24.93 41.93
CA ILE A 287 43.62 -24.05 43.00
C ILE A 287 42.96 -24.37 44.34
N ARG A 288 41.61 -24.46 44.36
CA ARG A 288 40.86 -24.80 45.57
C ARG A 288 41.23 -26.18 46.10
N GLY A 289 41.39 -27.18 45.23
CA GLY A 289 41.81 -28.54 45.62
C GLY A 289 43.23 -28.58 46.22
N PHE A 290 44.14 -27.83 45.58
CA PHE A 290 45.55 -27.75 46.16
C PHE A 290 45.59 -27.04 47.52
N ALA A 291 44.81 -25.94 47.65
CA ALA A 291 44.67 -25.19 48.91
C ALA A 291 44.03 -26.08 50.00
N GLU A 292 43.03 -26.88 49.66
CA GLU A 292 42.39 -27.84 50.59
C GLU A 292 43.33 -28.94 51.04
N LEU A 293 44.13 -29.55 50.14
CA LEU A 293 45.13 -30.56 50.46
C LEU A 293 46.15 -29.98 51.44
N HIS A 294 46.62 -28.77 51.28
CA HIS A 294 47.50 -28.07 52.23
C HIS A 294 46.85 -27.91 53.62
N ARG A 295 45.64 -27.43 53.65
CA ARG A 295 44.88 -27.18 54.87
C ARG A 295 44.60 -28.44 55.65
N GLN A 296 44.36 -29.57 54.98
CA GLN A 296 44.18 -30.89 55.62
C GLN A 296 45.46 -31.57 56.14
N GLY A 297 46.60 -30.94 55.93
CA GLY A 297 47.92 -31.55 56.35
C GLY A 297 48.33 -32.74 55.51
N ALA A 298 47.74 -32.96 54.35
CA ALA A 298 48.06 -34.09 53.46
C ALA A 298 49.43 -33.96 52.79
N VAL A 299 50.12 -32.82 52.95
CA VAL A 299 51.43 -32.50 52.38
C VAL A 299 52.35 -32.12 53.54
N PRO A 300 53.05 -33.08 54.17
CA PRO A 300 53.78 -32.89 55.41
C PRO A 300 55.17 -32.24 55.27
N ASP A 301 55.77 -32.24 54.08
CA ASP A 301 57.13 -31.77 53.86
C ASP A 301 57.26 -30.43 53.16
N GLY A 302 58.25 -29.61 53.57
CA GLY A 302 58.47 -28.28 53.04
C GLY A 302 58.69 -28.22 51.49
N GLU A 303 59.32 -29.24 50.92
CA GLU A 303 59.52 -29.32 49.48
C GLU A 303 58.23 -29.57 48.71
N LYS A 304 57.40 -30.51 49.20
CA LYS A 304 56.04 -30.75 48.59
C LYS A 304 55.12 -29.60 48.75
N THR A 305 55.26 -28.83 49.85
CA THR A 305 54.50 -27.59 50.02
C THR A 305 54.92 -26.53 48.97
N LYS A 306 56.19 -26.38 48.67
CA LYS A 306 56.71 -25.50 47.63
C LYS A 306 56.17 -25.90 46.23
N GLU A 307 56.19 -27.24 45.93
CA GLU A 307 55.63 -27.75 44.68
C GLU A 307 54.12 -27.40 44.55
N LEU A 308 53.38 -27.59 45.65
CA LEU A 308 51.94 -27.29 45.66
C LEU A 308 51.66 -25.80 45.48
N LEU A 309 52.42 -24.89 46.17
CA LEU A 309 52.30 -23.44 45.95
C LEU A 309 52.68 -23.03 44.53
N SER A 310 53.76 -23.66 43.97
CA SER A 310 54.15 -23.43 42.57
C SER A 310 53.02 -23.82 41.58
N ARG A 311 52.26 -24.90 41.85
CA ARG A 311 51.11 -25.31 41.07
C ARG A 311 49.97 -24.31 41.21
N ILE A 312 49.65 -23.78 42.40
CA ILE A 312 48.68 -22.74 42.63
C ILE A 312 49.06 -21.47 41.87
N GLU A 313 50.33 -21.06 41.95
CA GLU A 313 50.85 -19.90 41.24
C GLU A 313 50.71 -20.06 39.73
N LYS A 314 51.10 -21.19 39.17
CA LYS A 314 50.96 -21.50 37.73
C LYS A 314 49.50 -21.41 37.27
N GLU A 315 48.56 -22.02 38.02
CA GLU A 315 47.14 -21.95 37.67
C GLU A 315 46.56 -20.53 37.81
N SER A 316 47.06 -19.73 38.76
CA SER A 316 46.68 -18.33 38.93
C SER A 316 47.17 -17.46 37.77
N VAL A 317 48.42 -17.62 37.34
CA VAL A 317 48.98 -16.92 36.15
C VAL A 317 48.20 -17.33 34.91
N ARG A 318 47.92 -18.63 34.72
CA ARG A 318 47.12 -19.15 33.61
C ARG A 318 45.73 -18.50 33.57
N MET A 319 45.05 -18.36 34.73
CA MET A 319 43.78 -17.68 34.81
C MET A 319 43.89 -16.20 34.41
N GLY A 320 44.97 -15.51 34.84
CA GLY A 320 45.22 -14.12 34.44
C GLY A 320 45.31 -13.98 32.93
N THR A 321 46.15 -14.80 32.28
CA THR A 321 46.26 -14.82 30.81
C THR A 321 44.93 -15.13 30.13
N LEU A 322 44.16 -16.09 30.63
CA LEU A 322 42.85 -16.43 30.08
C LEU A 322 41.87 -15.25 30.14
N VAL A 323 41.84 -14.50 31.26
CA VAL A 323 40.99 -13.31 31.42
C VAL A 323 41.44 -12.20 30.47
N GLU A 324 42.74 -11.97 30.30
CA GLU A 324 43.27 -10.99 29.35
C GLU A 324 42.89 -11.36 27.90
N ASP A 325 43.02 -12.63 27.53
CA ASP A 325 42.62 -13.16 26.21
C ASP A 325 41.11 -12.93 25.95
N LEU A 326 40.24 -13.22 26.94
CA LEU A 326 38.81 -13.01 26.85
C LEU A 326 38.45 -11.54 26.72
N LEU A 327 39.11 -10.65 27.49
CA LEU A 327 38.89 -9.20 27.38
C LEU A 327 39.35 -8.66 26.02
N LEU A 328 40.46 -9.19 25.49
CA LEU A 328 40.92 -8.83 24.17
C LEU A 328 39.91 -9.21 23.09
N LEU A 329 39.44 -10.47 23.07
CA LEU A 329 38.42 -10.93 22.12
C LEU A 329 37.13 -10.10 22.21
N ALA A 330 36.67 -9.79 23.42
CA ALA A 330 35.51 -8.96 23.63
C ALA A 330 35.67 -7.51 23.07
N ARG A 331 36.91 -6.96 23.14
CA ARG A 331 37.23 -5.64 22.58
C ARG A 331 37.30 -5.68 21.04
N LEU A 332 37.85 -6.72 20.47
CA LEU A 332 37.95 -6.94 19.02
C LEU A 332 36.57 -7.16 18.40
N ASP A 333 35.68 -7.91 19.06
CA ASP A 333 34.28 -8.10 18.61
C ASP A 333 33.47 -6.80 18.58
N GLN A 334 33.83 -5.78 19.40
CA GLN A 334 33.13 -4.50 19.44
C GLN A 334 33.56 -3.50 18.35
N SER A 335 34.36 -3.91 17.38
CA SER A 335 34.86 -3.06 16.28
C SER A 335 35.46 -1.73 16.75
N ARG A 336 36.07 -1.67 17.95
CA ARG A 336 36.83 -0.51 18.36
C ARG A 336 38.01 -0.34 17.42
N ALA A 337 38.11 0.82 16.82
CA ALA A 337 39.15 1.15 15.86
C ALA A 337 40.52 0.81 16.44
N ILE A 338 41.23 -0.10 15.79
CA ILE A 338 42.64 -0.30 16.03
C ILE A 338 43.36 0.96 15.56
N GLU A 339 44.34 1.43 16.34
CA GLU A 339 45.22 2.51 15.93
C GLU A 339 46.18 1.97 14.87
N PHE A 340 45.99 2.41 13.62
CA PHE A 340 46.84 2.02 12.51
C PHE A 340 48.05 2.95 12.43
N ASN A 341 49.18 2.46 12.98
CA ASN A 341 50.48 3.12 12.86
C ASN A 341 51.39 2.31 11.92
N PRO A 342 52.40 2.93 11.31
CA PRO A 342 53.45 2.16 10.62
C PRO A 342 54.19 1.29 11.61
N VAL A 343 54.20 -0.03 11.37
CA VAL A 343 54.86 -1.05 12.22
C VAL A 343 55.98 -1.66 11.42
N ASP A 344 57.18 -1.67 11.98
CA ASP A 344 58.31 -2.44 11.49
C ASP A 344 58.14 -3.90 11.86
N LEU A 345 57.66 -4.70 10.91
CA LEU A 345 57.48 -6.15 11.10
C LEU A 345 58.79 -6.93 11.29
N ALA A 346 59.88 -6.47 10.69
CA ALA A 346 61.17 -7.13 10.87
C ALA A 346 61.59 -7.09 12.35
N HIS A 347 61.45 -5.93 13.01
CA HIS A 347 61.71 -5.78 14.44
C HIS A 347 60.76 -6.63 15.30
N VAL A 348 59.45 -6.65 15.00
CA VAL A 348 58.49 -7.49 15.74
C VAL A 348 58.78 -8.98 15.61
N ILE A 349 59.16 -9.44 14.41
CA ILE A 349 59.52 -10.85 14.18
C ILE A 349 60.81 -11.19 14.93
N GLU A 350 61.88 -10.35 14.88
CA GLU A 350 63.11 -10.58 15.61
C GLU A 350 62.87 -10.68 17.14
N GLU A 351 62.10 -9.77 17.71
CA GLU A 351 61.80 -9.74 19.14
C GLU A 351 61.03 -10.98 19.58
N THR A 352 59.96 -11.35 18.80
CA THR A 352 59.13 -12.53 19.13
C THR A 352 59.91 -13.83 18.97
N VAL A 353 60.75 -13.96 17.98
CA VAL A 353 61.61 -15.13 17.74
C VAL A 353 62.67 -15.23 18.86
N ALA A 354 63.31 -14.15 19.28
CA ALA A 354 64.25 -14.14 20.39
C ALA A 354 63.57 -14.60 21.68
N SER A 355 62.37 -14.07 21.98
CA SER A 355 61.56 -14.45 23.13
C SER A 355 61.15 -15.94 23.07
N ALA A 356 60.67 -16.40 21.92
CA ALA A 356 60.28 -17.83 21.73
C ALA A 356 61.47 -18.78 21.86
N SER A 357 62.65 -18.43 21.34
CA SER A 357 63.89 -19.21 21.47
C SER A 357 64.35 -19.30 22.90
N ALA A 358 64.29 -18.24 23.67
CA ALA A 358 64.64 -18.25 25.10
C ALA A 358 63.64 -19.09 25.90
N ALA A 359 62.35 -19.09 25.59
CA ALA A 359 61.31 -19.85 26.27
C ALA A 359 61.31 -21.36 25.89
N GLY A 360 61.95 -21.77 24.79
CA GLY A 360 61.96 -23.12 24.30
C GLY A 360 63.24 -23.45 23.51
N PRO A 361 64.43 -23.56 24.18
CA PRO A 361 65.68 -23.75 23.49
C PRO A 361 65.80 -25.11 22.77
N SER A 362 64.87 -26.01 22.99
CA SER A 362 64.77 -27.29 22.30
C SER A 362 64.17 -27.25 20.92
N HIS A 363 63.63 -26.09 20.48
CA HIS A 363 63.03 -25.90 19.16
C HIS A 363 63.88 -24.91 18.38
N PRO A 364 64.72 -25.33 17.42
CA PRO A 364 65.51 -24.43 16.60
C PRO A 364 64.56 -23.59 15.70
N ILE A 365 64.68 -22.24 15.77
CA ILE A 365 63.91 -21.31 14.95
C ILE A 365 64.79 -20.70 13.88
N THR A 366 64.43 -20.80 12.62
CA THR A 366 65.08 -20.13 11.50
C THR A 366 64.19 -19.03 10.96
N VAL A 367 64.79 -17.90 10.55
CA VAL A 367 64.05 -16.73 10.04
C VAL A 367 64.61 -16.32 8.70
N GLU A 368 63.72 -16.16 7.73
CA GLU A 368 64.02 -15.61 6.43
C GLU A 368 63.09 -14.39 6.18
N MET A 369 63.65 -13.20 6.09
CA MET A 369 62.85 -11.96 5.86
C MET A 369 63.68 -10.86 5.24
N PRO A 370 63.08 -9.88 4.55
CA PRO A 370 63.70 -8.64 4.13
C PRO A 370 64.17 -7.82 5.35
N LYS A 371 65.18 -6.97 5.18
CA LYS A 371 65.70 -6.08 6.22
C LYS A 371 64.68 -5.01 6.66
N GLU A 372 63.85 -4.60 5.74
CA GLU A 372 62.80 -3.59 5.97
C GLU A 372 61.47 -4.19 5.54
N LEU A 373 60.49 -4.21 6.46
CA LEU A 373 59.18 -4.74 6.20
C LEU A 373 58.16 -4.00 7.05
N PHE A 374 57.31 -3.16 6.40
CA PHE A 374 56.38 -2.31 7.10
C PHE A 374 54.93 -2.65 6.75
N VAL A 375 54.04 -2.57 7.75
CA VAL A 375 52.61 -2.64 7.61
C VAL A 375 51.93 -1.53 8.42
N LEU A 376 50.68 -1.20 8.09
CA LEU A 376 49.86 -0.37 8.96
C LEU A 376 49.13 -1.25 9.97
N GLY A 377 49.29 -0.98 11.27
CA GLY A 377 48.67 -1.78 12.31
C GLY A 377 49.02 -1.35 13.73
N ASP A 378 48.61 -2.19 14.69
CA ASP A 378 48.96 -2.11 16.11
C ASP A 378 50.11 -3.07 16.39
N SER A 379 51.29 -2.51 16.70
CA SER A 379 52.52 -3.27 16.99
C SER A 379 52.33 -4.30 18.10
N GLY A 380 51.64 -3.95 19.20
CA GLY A 380 51.40 -4.86 20.33
C GLY A 380 50.49 -6.02 19.95
N ARG A 381 49.50 -5.80 19.08
CA ARG A 381 48.64 -6.87 18.59
C ARG A 381 49.35 -7.80 17.60
N ILE A 382 50.15 -7.24 16.73
CA ILE A 382 50.95 -8.04 15.78
C ILE A 382 51.99 -8.88 16.57
N TYR A 383 52.62 -8.28 17.58
CA TYR A 383 53.51 -9.02 18.52
C TYR A 383 52.77 -10.20 19.16
N GLN A 384 51.53 -10.00 19.64
CA GLN A 384 50.71 -11.05 20.24
C GLN A 384 50.35 -12.16 19.24
N VAL A 385 50.05 -11.81 17.98
CA VAL A 385 49.80 -12.79 16.91
C VAL A 385 51.01 -13.66 16.69
N MET A 386 52.19 -13.09 16.54
CA MET A 386 53.44 -13.83 16.33
C MET A 386 53.77 -14.72 17.52
N THR A 387 53.61 -14.17 18.74
CA THR A 387 53.82 -14.92 19.97
C THR A 387 52.90 -16.13 20.07
N ASN A 388 51.62 -16.00 19.72
CA ASN A 388 50.65 -17.10 19.74
C ASN A 388 51.01 -18.17 18.71
N LEU A 389 51.45 -17.82 17.51
CA LEU A 389 51.85 -18.80 16.48
C LEU A 389 53.11 -19.54 16.87
N LEU A 390 54.14 -18.83 17.37
CA LEU A 390 55.39 -19.43 17.81
C LEU A 390 55.20 -20.32 19.07
N ALA A 391 54.35 -19.87 20.01
CA ALA A 391 53.97 -20.68 21.18
C ALA A 391 53.24 -21.96 20.76
N ASN A 392 52.30 -21.85 19.80
CA ASN A 392 51.56 -22.98 19.25
C ASN A 392 52.52 -24.01 18.60
N ALA A 393 53.42 -23.56 17.73
CA ALA A 393 54.41 -24.41 17.11
C ALA A 393 55.30 -25.14 18.15
N ARG A 394 55.69 -24.45 19.22
CA ARG A 394 56.52 -25.02 20.29
C ARG A 394 55.75 -26.01 21.19
N VAL A 395 54.51 -25.67 21.58
CA VAL A 395 53.75 -26.48 22.56
C VAL A 395 53.19 -27.76 21.92
N HIS A 396 52.81 -27.69 20.65
CA HIS A 396 52.15 -28.81 19.96
C HIS A 396 53.07 -29.69 19.13
N THR A 397 54.41 -29.44 19.19
CA THR A 397 55.39 -30.28 18.51
C THR A 397 56.39 -30.91 19.48
N PRO A 398 56.96 -32.05 19.16
CA PRO A 398 57.99 -32.66 19.97
C PRO A 398 59.26 -31.79 20.07
N ALA A 399 60.00 -31.96 21.18
CA ALA A 399 61.36 -31.37 21.35
C ALA A 399 62.25 -31.74 20.17
N GLY A 400 62.98 -30.77 19.61
CA GLY A 400 63.80 -30.93 18.40
C GLY A 400 63.15 -30.61 17.09
N THR A 401 61.86 -30.33 17.11
CA THR A 401 61.15 -29.89 15.91
C THR A 401 61.60 -28.47 15.46
N GLY A 402 62.01 -28.33 14.19
CA GLY A 402 62.38 -27.05 13.61
C GLY A 402 61.14 -26.19 13.33
N ILE A 403 61.26 -24.90 13.63
CA ILE A 403 60.28 -23.89 13.30
C ILE A 403 60.89 -22.94 12.28
N HIS A 404 60.20 -22.67 11.20
CA HIS A 404 60.65 -21.78 10.14
C HIS A 404 59.72 -20.60 10.00
N VAL A 405 60.21 -19.35 10.11
CA VAL A 405 59.50 -18.11 9.91
C VAL A 405 59.97 -17.49 8.61
N LEU A 406 59.06 -17.34 7.65
CA LEU A 406 59.31 -16.69 6.36
C LEU A 406 58.42 -15.47 6.23
N ALA A 407 59.02 -14.30 6.00
CA ALA A 407 58.25 -13.09 5.67
C ALA A 407 58.64 -12.55 4.29
N ARG A 408 57.66 -12.13 3.50
CA ARG A 408 57.87 -11.61 2.16
C ARG A 408 56.86 -10.50 1.86
N GLN A 409 57.29 -9.55 1.06
CA GLN A 409 56.42 -8.51 0.52
C GLN A 409 56.08 -8.87 -0.93
N GLU A 410 54.79 -8.81 -1.23
CA GLU A 410 54.23 -8.99 -2.59
C GLU A 410 53.48 -7.72 -3.01
N GLU A 411 52.98 -7.67 -4.24
CA GLU A 411 52.26 -6.47 -4.77
C GLU A 411 51.01 -6.15 -3.95
N ASP A 412 50.30 -7.15 -3.47
CA ASP A 412 49.00 -7.02 -2.74
C ASP A 412 49.17 -6.87 -1.22
N GLY A 413 50.37 -7.15 -0.68
CA GLY A 413 50.58 -7.04 0.76
C GLY A 413 51.81 -7.78 1.27
N VAL A 414 51.82 -7.94 2.58
CA VAL A 414 52.88 -8.66 3.28
C VAL A 414 52.38 -10.04 3.75
N TYR A 415 53.14 -11.06 3.47
CA TYR A 415 52.89 -12.42 3.89
C TYR A 415 53.92 -12.84 4.94
N ILE A 416 53.46 -13.41 6.07
CA ILE A 416 54.29 -14.01 7.08
C ILE A 416 53.82 -15.46 7.28
N SER A 417 54.70 -16.41 7.12
CA SER A 417 54.40 -17.83 7.39
C SER A 417 55.24 -18.34 8.55
N VAL A 418 54.59 -19.10 9.42
CA VAL A 418 55.23 -19.87 10.53
C VAL A 418 54.97 -21.34 10.26
N ALA A 419 56.02 -22.07 9.91
CA ALA A 419 55.96 -23.49 9.61
C ALA A 419 56.67 -24.31 10.65
N ASP A 420 56.08 -25.44 11.05
CA ASP A 420 56.69 -26.47 11.88
C ASP A 420 56.72 -27.84 11.18
N ASN A 421 57.64 -28.69 11.55
CA ASN A 421 57.75 -30.07 11.06
C ASN A 421 57.14 -31.07 12.08
N GLY A 422 56.07 -30.69 12.73
CA GLY A 422 55.38 -31.46 13.76
C GLY A 422 54.43 -32.54 13.23
N PRO A 423 53.50 -33.01 14.06
CA PRO A 423 52.59 -34.10 13.71
C PRO A 423 51.52 -33.71 12.68
N GLY A 424 51.32 -32.40 12.40
CA GLY A 424 50.31 -31.94 11.50
C GLY A 424 48.86 -32.08 12.03
N LEU A 425 47.90 -31.64 11.25
CA LEU A 425 46.47 -31.58 11.57
C LEU A 425 45.65 -32.33 10.52
N SER A 426 44.53 -32.92 10.97
CA SER A 426 43.52 -33.46 10.04
C SER A 426 42.79 -32.36 9.25
N GLU A 427 42.18 -32.68 8.10
CA GLU A 427 41.38 -31.72 7.32
C GLU A 427 40.18 -31.20 8.12
N GLU A 428 39.62 -32.00 9.02
CA GLU A 428 38.49 -31.62 9.87
C GLU A 428 38.93 -30.60 10.92
N ASP A 429 40.10 -30.85 11.56
CA ASP A 429 40.67 -29.92 12.55
C ASP A 429 41.04 -28.57 11.90
N GLN A 430 41.62 -28.58 10.70
CA GLN A 430 41.98 -27.34 9.99
C GLN A 430 40.79 -26.39 9.75
N LYS A 431 39.59 -26.92 9.58
CA LYS A 431 38.37 -26.07 9.40
C LYS A 431 37.92 -25.40 10.68
N ARG A 432 38.32 -25.95 11.84
CA ARG A 432 37.84 -25.56 13.15
C ARG A 432 38.90 -24.92 14.04
N ILE A 433 40.16 -24.97 13.63
CA ILE A 433 41.29 -24.58 14.48
C ILE A 433 41.25 -23.09 14.93
N PHE A 434 40.52 -22.26 14.22
CA PHE A 434 40.31 -20.85 14.57
C PHE A 434 39.05 -20.62 15.43
N GLU A 435 38.26 -21.68 15.69
CA GLU A 435 37.13 -21.59 16.64
C GLU A 435 37.66 -21.36 18.06
N ARG A 436 36.97 -20.58 18.86
CA ARG A 436 37.33 -20.30 20.27
C ARG A 436 37.26 -21.59 21.08
N PHE A 437 38.25 -21.81 21.95
CA PHE A 437 38.37 -22.98 22.81
C PHE A 437 38.50 -24.30 22.05
N PHE A 438 38.72 -24.30 20.74
CA PHE A 438 38.91 -25.52 19.96
C PHE A 438 40.27 -26.18 20.28
N ARG A 439 40.27 -27.50 20.38
CA ARG A 439 41.46 -28.34 20.63
C ARG A 439 41.32 -29.64 19.83
N ALA A 440 42.32 -29.96 19.04
CA ALA A 440 42.31 -31.13 18.14
C ALA A 440 42.34 -32.47 18.89
N ASP A 441 42.87 -32.54 20.11
CA ASP A 441 42.94 -33.80 20.89
C ASP A 441 42.48 -33.60 22.34
N PRO A 442 41.22 -33.95 22.67
CA PRO A 442 40.69 -33.86 24.05
C PRO A 442 41.33 -34.84 25.02
N SER A 443 42.01 -35.90 24.54
CA SER A 443 42.53 -36.98 25.40
C SER A 443 43.83 -36.60 26.09
N ARG A 444 44.56 -35.59 25.61
CA ARG A 444 45.81 -35.08 26.20
C ARG A 444 45.59 -34.14 27.40
N GLN A 445 44.41 -34.14 28.01
CA GLN A 445 44.06 -33.29 29.18
C GLN A 445 44.93 -33.47 30.43
N ARG A 446 45.88 -34.39 30.45
CA ARG A 446 46.63 -34.76 31.69
C ARG A 446 47.98 -34.11 31.84
N THR A 447 48.49 -33.37 30.90
CA THR A 447 49.78 -32.67 31.05
C THR A 447 49.54 -31.17 31.19
N SER A 448 49.95 -30.60 32.30
CA SER A 448 49.71 -29.27 32.85
C SER A 448 50.32 -28.09 32.06
N GLN A 449 50.56 -28.22 30.75
CA GLN A 449 51.26 -27.20 29.95
C GLN A 449 50.47 -26.72 28.72
N GLU A 450 49.24 -27.14 28.54
CA GLU A 450 48.50 -26.85 27.30
C GLU A 450 47.65 -25.57 27.37
N GLY A 451 47.65 -24.78 26.28
CA GLY A 451 47.03 -23.47 26.15
C GLY A 451 45.50 -23.45 26.34
N SER A 452 44.94 -22.27 26.45
CA SER A 452 43.51 -21.99 26.64
C SER A 452 42.61 -22.36 25.45
N GLY A 453 43.18 -22.68 24.28
CA GLY A 453 42.44 -22.82 23.01
C GLY A 453 41.96 -21.48 22.44
N LEU A 454 42.40 -20.35 22.99
CA LEU A 454 42.07 -19.01 22.50
C LEU A 454 43.13 -18.41 21.57
N GLY A 455 44.39 -18.89 21.62
CA GLY A 455 45.50 -18.26 20.91
C GLY A 455 45.27 -18.13 19.40
N LEU A 456 44.77 -19.16 18.70
CA LEU A 456 44.51 -19.12 17.27
C LEU A 456 43.25 -18.31 16.93
N SER A 457 42.23 -18.29 17.79
CA SER A 457 41.06 -17.40 17.60
C SER A 457 41.42 -15.94 17.83
N ILE A 458 42.39 -15.64 18.68
CA ILE A 458 42.97 -14.28 18.83
C ILE A 458 43.70 -13.89 17.55
N VAL A 459 44.52 -14.81 16.98
CA VAL A 459 45.20 -14.58 15.71
C VAL A 459 44.23 -14.21 14.63
N ASP A 460 43.17 -14.98 14.43
CA ASP A 460 42.13 -14.70 13.43
C ASP A 460 41.41 -13.36 13.68
N SER A 461 40.98 -13.10 14.92
CA SER A 461 40.31 -11.86 15.27
C SER A 461 41.19 -10.60 15.07
N VAL A 462 42.47 -10.69 15.42
CA VAL A 462 43.44 -9.60 15.23
C VAL A 462 43.70 -9.40 13.74
N MET A 463 43.89 -10.46 12.95
CA MET A 463 44.09 -10.35 11.52
C MET A 463 42.87 -9.72 10.81
N GLN A 464 41.66 -10.16 11.14
CA GLN A 464 40.43 -9.57 10.62
C GLN A 464 40.32 -8.05 10.98
N ALA A 465 40.66 -7.70 12.20
CA ALA A 465 40.65 -6.30 12.66
C ALA A 465 41.69 -5.43 11.94
N HIS A 466 42.76 -6.02 11.41
CA HIS A 466 43.75 -5.37 10.56
C HIS A 466 43.38 -5.39 9.05
N GLY A 467 42.21 -5.94 8.67
CA GLY A 467 41.82 -6.11 7.27
C GLY A 467 42.58 -7.22 6.55
N GLY A 468 43.37 -8.00 7.32
CA GLY A 468 44.15 -9.10 6.82
C GLY A 468 43.44 -10.46 6.94
N LYS A 469 44.16 -11.53 6.69
CA LYS A 469 43.67 -12.93 6.77
C LYS A 469 44.70 -13.85 7.37
N VAL A 470 44.24 -14.92 8.03
CA VAL A 470 45.10 -16.04 8.42
C VAL A 470 44.63 -17.30 7.71
N GLY A 471 45.60 -18.12 7.26
CA GLY A 471 45.36 -19.42 6.65
C GLY A 471 46.19 -20.49 7.30
N VAL A 472 45.77 -21.75 7.16
CA VAL A 472 46.49 -22.93 7.63
C VAL A 472 46.60 -23.97 6.52
N ILE A 473 47.76 -24.54 6.34
CA ILE A 473 48.00 -25.70 5.48
C ILE A 473 48.72 -26.72 6.31
N SER A 474 48.15 -27.92 6.43
CA SER A 474 48.76 -29.00 7.22
C SER A 474 48.44 -30.37 6.64
N LYS A 475 49.33 -31.31 6.84
CA LYS A 475 49.09 -32.72 6.55
C LYS A 475 49.58 -33.56 7.72
N PRO A 476 48.84 -34.59 8.13
CA PRO A 476 49.28 -35.49 9.20
C PRO A 476 50.68 -36.07 8.90
N GLY A 477 51.61 -35.90 9.84
CA GLY A 477 53.02 -36.34 9.75
C GLY A 477 53.95 -35.45 8.91
N GLN A 478 53.45 -34.32 8.35
CA GLN A 478 54.27 -33.40 7.52
C GLN A 478 54.39 -31.99 8.12
N GLY A 479 53.81 -31.76 9.31
CA GLY A 479 53.84 -30.47 9.97
C GLY A 479 52.68 -29.53 9.59
N THR A 480 52.76 -28.29 10.11
CA THR A 480 51.73 -27.26 9.92
C THR A 480 52.38 -25.94 9.51
N THR A 481 51.74 -25.24 8.57
CA THR A 481 52.14 -23.89 8.15
C THR A 481 50.93 -22.92 8.34
N PHE A 482 51.09 -21.92 9.19
CA PHE A 482 50.18 -20.81 9.33
C PHE A 482 50.70 -19.67 8.50
N THR A 483 49.83 -19.03 7.70
CA THR A 483 50.18 -17.88 6.87
C THR A 483 49.28 -16.68 7.22
N LEU A 484 49.90 -15.57 7.57
CA LEU A 484 49.28 -14.27 7.83
C LEU A 484 49.42 -13.44 6.57
N PHE A 485 48.36 -12.72 6.20
CA PHE A 485 48.34 -11.75 5.14
C PHE A 485 47.92 -10.39 5.65
N PHE A 486 48.77 -9.38 5.45
CA PHE A 486 48.47 -7.96 5.73
C PHE A 486 48.38 -7.21 4.41
N PRO A 487 47.26 -6.61 4.07
CA PRO A 487 47.10 -5.85 2.83
C PRO A 487 47.92 -4.56 2.81
N THR A 488 48.39 -4.14 1.65
CA THR A 488 49.16 -2.90 1.48
C THR A 488 48.25 -1.66 1.60
N GLU A 489 46.99 -1.78 1.18
CA GLU A 489 45.96 -0.76 1.33
C GLU A 489 44.81 -1.29 2.17
N LYS A 490 44.19 -0.42 2.97
CA LYS A 490 43.03 -0.77 3.74
C LYS A 490 41.86 -1.00 2.79
N ALA A 491 41.38 -2.22 2.65
CA ALA A 491 40.24 -2.57 1.80
C ALA A 491 38.94 -1.89 2.27
#